data_4d778bfd50652468512ead4d2b8b8da2
#
_entry.id   4d778bfd50652468512ead4d2b8b8da2
#
_cell.length_a   1.000
_cell.length_b   1.000
_cell.length_c   1.000
_cell.angle_alpha   90.00
_cell.angle_beta   90.00
_cell.angle_gamma   90.00
#
_symmetry.space_group_name_H-M   'P 1'
#
loop_
_entity.id
_entity.type
_entity.pdbx_description
1 polymer ?
#
loop_
_entity_poly.entity_id
_entity_poly.type
_entity_poly.pdbx_seq_one_letter_code
_entity_poly.pdbx_strand_id
1 'polypeptide(L)'
;YTTTGASVIAYNTDAFPEGSRPESWADFWNVKDFPGPRSLYSRLWYNYEAALRAAGVSKEEIYPATEEKMKLAFAKLKEIKPHVSVWWTAGAQPPQLLSTGEVAMAMAWSGRVADAIHEGAPVAMTFKDAIAWGNAFVVPKGAPNRDLAMELINYAVSPTSQERLLPVGTYGPIL
;
A
#
# COMPACT_ATOMS: atom_id res chain seq x y z
N TYR A 1 -12.33 9.10 9.95
CA TYR A 1 -12.00 8.27 8.78
C TYR A 1 -13.29 7.79 8.13
N THR A 2 -13.19 7.34 6.87
CA THR A 2 -14.33 6.79 6.11
C THR A 2 -14.07 5.36 5.63
N THR A 3 -12.83 5.06 5.32
CA THR A 3 -12.36 3.72 4.94
C THR A 3 -10.92 3.55 5.40
N THR A 4 -10.52 2.30 5.61
CA THR A 4 -9.15 1.92 5.92
C THR A 4 -8.60 0.99 4.84
N GLY A 5 -7.30 1.08 4.60
CA GLY A 5 -6.60 0.21 3.66
C GLY A 5 -5.14 0.04 4.09
N ALA A 6 -4.39 -0.65 3.25
CA ALA A 6 -2.97 -0.84 3.47
C ALA A 6 -2.18 -0.71 2.16
N SER A 7 -0.97 -0.19 2.26
CA SER A 7 0.06 -0.42 1.26
C SER A 7 0.75 -1.72 1.63
N VAL A 8 0.67 -2.68 0.72
CA VAL A 8 1.10 -4.07 0.90
C VAL A 8 2.25 -4.40 -0.06
N ILE A 9 2.96 -5.47 0.25
CA ILE A 9 3.80 -6.14 -0.73
C ILE A 9 2.89 -7.07 -1.52
N ALA A 10 2.73 -6.77 -2.81
CA ALA A 10 2.07 -7.63 -3.77
C ALA A 10 3.12 -8.28 -4.69
N TYR A 11 2.85 -9.49 -5.15
CA TYR A 11 3.78 -10.25 -5.98
C TYR A 11 3.05 -11.13 -6.98
N ASN A 12 3.75 -11.45 -8.07
CA ASN A 12 3.28 -12.42 -9.06
C ASN A 12 3.49 -13.84 -8.50
N THR A 13 2.45 -14.69 -8.53
CA THR A 13 2.47 -16.03 -7.95
C THR A 13 3.28 -17.04 -8.78
N ASP A 14 3.49 -16.77 -10.07
CA ASP A 14 4.33 -17.61 -10.92
C ASP A 14 5.82 -17.33 -10.64
N ALA A 15 6.15 -16.08 -10.28
CA ALA A 15 7.51 -15.72 -9.87
C ALA A 15 7.86 -16.22 -8.46
N PHE A 16 6.88 -16.23 -7.54
CA PHE A 16 7.06 -16.62 -6.14
C PHE A 16 6.00 -17.63 -5.70
N PRO A 17 6.21 -18.94 -6.01
CA PRO A 17 5.30 -20.00 -5.61
C PRO A 17 5.27 -20.19 -4.09
N GLU A 18 4.37 -21.06 -3.64
CA GLU A 18 4.21 -21.37 -2.23
C GLU A 18 5.53 -21.87 -1.61
N GLY A 19 5.90 -21.28 -0.46
CA GLY A 19 7.16 -21.56 0.23
C GLY A 19 8.33 -20.61 -0.10
N SER A 20 8.20 -19.75 -1.13
CA SER A 20 9.21 -18.73 -1.48
C SER A 20 8.63 -17.32 -1.58
N ARG A 21 7.58 -17.03 -0.82
CA ARG A 21 6.86 -15.76 -0.86
C ARG A 21 7.59 -14.66 -0.09
N PRO A 22 7.64 -13.43 -0.62
CA PRO A 22 8.12 -12.29 0.17
C PRO A 22 7.14 -11.98 1.29
N GLU A 23 7.63 -11.74 2.50
CA GLU A 23 6.80 -11.48 3.68
C GLU A 23 7.10 -10.14 4.37
N SER A 24 8.21 -9.50 4.01
CA SER A 24 8.69 -8.27 4.65
C SER A 24 9.25 -7.28 3.65
N TRP A 25 9.36 -6.01 4.04
CA TRP A 25 10.08 -5.03 3.23
C TRP A 25 11.57 -5.37 3.09
N ALA A 26 12.16 -6.10 4.03
CA ALA A 26 13.51 -6.62 3.87
C ALA A 26 13.60 -7.60 2.68
N ASP A 27 12.61 -8.49 2.51
CA ASP A 27 12.55 -9.39 1.36
C ASP A 27 12.34 -8.61 0.06
N PHE A 28 11.52 -7.56 0.08
CA PHE A 28 11.33 -6.70 -1.09
C PHE A 28 12.64 -6.05 -1.55
N TRP A 29 13.55 -5.70 -0.63
CA TRP A 29 14.89 -5.16 -0.92
C TRP A 29 15.92 -6.23 -1.25
N ASN A 30 15.70 -7.48 -0.85
CA ASN A 30 16.62 -8.60 -1.10
C ASN A 30 16.48 -9.13 -2.53
N VAL A 31 17.10 -8.45 -3.48
CA VAL A 31 17.03 -8.78 -4.90
C VAL A 31 17.76 -10.08 -5.28
N LYS A 32 18.59 -10.61 -4.37
CA LYS A 32 19.31 -11.85 -4.57
C LYS A 32 18.41 -13.08 -4.36
N ASP A 33 17.71 -13.12 -3.26
CA ASP A 33 16.88 -14.25 -2.88
C ASP A 33 15.46 -14.13 -3.45
N PHE A 34 15.02 -12.90 -3.71
CA PHE A 34 13.76 -12.57 -4.39
C PHE A 34 14.05 -11.82 -5.69
N PRO A 35 14.45 -12.51 -6.77
CA PRO A 35 14.85 -11.86 -8.03
C PRO A 35 13.66 -11.28 -8.80
N GLY A 36 13.96 -10.40 -9.77
CA GLY A 36 13.00 -9.81 -10.69
C GLY A 36 12.78 -8.32 -10.49
N PRO A 37 12.12 -7.64 -11.44
CA PRO A 37 11.87 -6.20 -11.37
C PRO A 37 10.81 -5.83 -10.33
N ARG A 38 10.95 -4.61 -9.78
CA ARG A 38 10.04 -4.06 -8.76
C ARG A 38 9.26 -2.88 -9.28
N SER A 39 8.12 -2.62 -8.62
CA SER A 39 7.39 -1.38 -8.79
C SER A 39 7.11 -0.74 -7.43
N LEU A 40 7.36 0.56 -7.31
CA LEU A 40 7.13 1.37 -6.12
C LEU A 40 6.27 2.59 -6.45
N TYR A 41 5.64 3.17 -5.43
CA TYR A 41 4.88 4.41 -5.59
C TYR A 41 5.81 5.58 -5.93
N SER A 42 5.39 6.47 -6.82
CA SER A 42 6.21 7.60 -7.29
C SER A 42 6.34 8.74 -6.28
N ARG A 43 5.75 8.62 -5.11
CA ARG A 43 5.83 9.61 -4.03
C ARG A 43 6.51 9.03 -2.81
N LEU A 44 6.96 9.89 -1.88
CA LEU A 44 7.66 9.47 -0.67
C LEU A 44 6.74 8.69 0.31
N TRP A 45 5.42 8.93 0.27
CA TRP A 45 4.45 8.22 1.10
C TRP A 45 4.55 6.71 0.92
N TYR A 46 4.53 5.97 2.01
CA TYR A 46 4.73 4.53 2.12
C TYR A 46 6.15 4.07 1.78
N ASN A 47 6.84 4.75 0.85
CA ASN A 47 8.24 4.43 0.53
C ASN A 47 9.19 4.76 1.68
N TYR A 48 8.89 5.80 2.46
CA TYR A 48 9.65 6.14 3.67
C TYR A 48 9.56 5.02 4.70
N GLU A 49 8.36 4.59 5.03
CA GLU A 49 8.10 3.52 6.00
C GLU A 49 8.70 2.19 5.52
N ALA A 50 8.44 1.82 4.25
CA ALA A 50 8.97 0.61 3.64
C ALA A 50 10.51 0.57 3.65
N ALA A 51 11.16 1.69 3.31
CA ALA A 51 12.61 1.79 3.33
C ALA A 51 13.21 1.67 4.74
N LEU A 52 12.58 2.28 5.75
CA LEU A 52 13.01 2.13 7.15
C LEU A 52 12.80 0.69 7.65
N ARG A 53 11.67 0.06 7.30
CA ARG A 53 11.42 -1.35 7.61
C ARG A 53 12.47 -2.25 6.96
N ALA A 54 12.80 -2.01 5.69
CA ALA A 54 13.87 -2.72 4.99
C ALA A 54 15.25 -2.51 5.62
N ALA A 55 15.47 -1.37 6.30
CA ALA A 55 16.68 -1.10 7.07
C ALA A 55 16.68 -1.72 8.48
N GLY A 56 15.61 -2.42 8.88
CA GLY A 56 15.48 -3.06 10.20
C GLY A 56 14.96 -2.14 11.31
N VAL A 57 14.49 -0.93 10.99
CA VAL A 57 13.87 -0.04 11.99
C VAL A 57 12.53 -0.64 12.42
N SER A 58 12.29 -0.74 13.73
CA SER A 58 11.02 -1.27 14.26
C SER A 58 9.84 -0.35 13.90
N LYS A 59 8.63 -0.91 13.84
CA LYS A 59 7.42 -0.13 13.50
C LYS A 59 7.14 0.99 14.53
N GLU A 60 7.51 0.78 15.78
CA GLU A 60 7.36 1.74 16.87
C GLU A 60 8.33 2.93 16.73
N GLU A 61 9.44 2.73 16.04
CA GLU A 61 10.49 3.74 15.88
C GLU A 61 10.44 4.50 14.56
N ILE A 62 9.53 4.17 13.64
CA ILE A 62 9.41 4.88 12.36
C ILE A 62 9.17 6.39 12.59
N TYR A 63 8.34 6.73 13.55
CA TYR A 63 8.00 8.11 13.88
C TYR A 63 8.51 8.51 15.28
N PRO A 64 8.80 9.80 15.49
CA PRO A 64 8.76 10.90 14.52
C PRO A 64 9.81 10.75 13.42
N ALA A 65 9.53 11.31 12.24
CA ALA A 65 10.51 11.39 11.16
C ALA A 65 11.61 12.39 11.54
N THR A 66 12.84 11.90 11.73
CA THR A 66 14.02 12.72 12.00
C THR A 66 14.90 12.83 10.75
N GLU A 67 15.88 13.75 10.78
CA GLU A 67 16.83 13.90 9.68
C GLU A 67 17.63 12.62 9.43
N GLU A 68 18.04 11.92 10.49
CA GLU A 68 18.77 10.65 10.43
C GLU A 68 17.92 9.56 9.75
N LYS A 69 16.65 9.44 10.14
CA LYS A 69 15.72 8.47 9.52
C LYS A 69 15.45 8.80 8.07
N MET A 70 15.32 10.09 7.72
CA MET A 70 15.20 10.53 6.33
C MET A 70 16.44 10.15 5.51
N LYS A 71 17.64 10.39 6.03
CA LYS A 71 18.90 9.98 5.38
C LYS A 71 18.96 8.47 5.18
N LEU A 72 18.58 7.68 6.18
CA LEU A 72 18.53 6.22 6.10
C LEU A 72 17.52 5.74 5.06
N ALA A 73 16.31 6.29 5.06
CA ALA A 73 15.28 5.95 4.08
C ALA A 73 15.73 6.26 2.64
N PHE A 74 16.33 7.44 2.40
CA PHE A 74 16.86 7.79 1.09
C PHE A 74 18.05 6.92 0.67
N ALA A 75 18.90 6.50 1.60
CA ALA A 75 19.98 5.55 1.31
C ALA A 75 19.40 4.20 0.82
N LYS A 76 18.40 3.66 1.52
CA LYS A 76 17.69 2.45 1.11
C LYS A 76 16.95 2.58 -0.22
N LEU A 77 16.30 3.70 -0.47
CA LEU A 77 15.64 3.97 -1.76
C LEU A 77 16.65 4.06 -2.91
N LYS A 78 17.84 4.62 -2.68
CA LYS A 78 18.94 4.60 -3.68
C LYS A 78 19.43 3.19 -3.97
N GLU A 79 19.50 2.32 -2.95
CA GLU A 79 19.91 0.92 -3.07
C GLU A 79 18.95 0.13 -3.98
N ILE A 80 17.63 0.27 -3.77
CA ILE A 80 16.64 -0.47 -4.56
C ILE A 80 16.32 0.15 -5.93
N LYS A 81 16.59 1.44 -6.12
CA LYS A 81 16.25 2.19 -7.34
C LYS A 81 16.66 1.51 -8.65
N PRO A 82 17.85 0.89 -8.80
CA PRO A 82 18.23 0.19 -10.02
C PRO A 82 17.34 -1.01 -10.37
N HIS A 83 16.61 -1.53 -9.41
CA HIS A 83 15.73 -2.69 -9.54
C HIS A 83 14.25 -2.31 -9.68
N VAL A 84 13.93 -1.02 -9.61
CA VAL A 84 12.57 -0.49 -9.79
C VAL A 84 12.40 -0.11 -11.25
N SER A 85 11.67 -0.94 -12.01
CA SER A 85 11.38 -0.66 -13.42
C SER A 85 10.25 0.35 -13.60
N VAL A 86 9.28 0.39 -12.68
CA VAL A 86 8.14 1.30 -12.76
C VAL A 86 7.91 2.01 -11.43
N TRP A 87 7.87 3.34 -11.48
CA TRP A 87 7.40 4.20 -10.39
C TRP A 87 5.95 4.58 -10.68
N TRP A 88 5.01 3.82 -10.14
CA TRP A 88 3.61 3.97 -10.46
C TRP A 88 2.97 5.24 -9.84
N THR A 89 1.96 5.76 -10.53
CA THR A 89 1.23 6.97 -10.13
C THR A 89 -0.27 6.72 -9.91
N ALA A 90 -0.81 5.65 -10.46
CA ALA A 90 -2.21 5.27 -10.36
C ALA A 90 -2.35 3.86 -9.74
N GLY A 91 -3.29 3.69 -8.79
CA GLY A 91 -3.43 2.45 -8.02
C GLY A 91 -3.78 1.19 -8.82
N ALA A 92 -4.26 1.33 -10.05
CA ALA A 92 -4.52 0.19 -10.94
C ALA A 92 -3.25 -0.35 -11.63
N GLN A 93 -2.15 0.42 -11.67
CA GLN A 93 -0.91 0.01 -12.34
C GLN A 93 -0.24 -1.20 -11.69
N PRO A 94 -0.01 -1.24 -10.34
CA PRO A 94 0.70 -2.37 -9.74
C PRO A 94 0.07 -3.74 -10.00
N PRO A 95 -1.25 -3.97 -9.81
CA PRO A 95 -1.86 -5.25 -10.12
C PRO A 95 -1.72 -5.64 -11.59
N GLN A 96 -1.84 -4.69 -12.51
CA GLN A 96 -1.67 -4.92 -13.95
C GLN A 96 -0.24 -5.35 -14.27
N LEU A 97 0.77 -4.63 -13.76
CA LEU A 97 2.19 -4.96 -13.97
C LEU A 97 2.56 -6.34 -13.42
N LEU A 98 1.98 -6.71 -12.28
CA LEU A 98 2.16 -8.03 -11.68
C LEU A 98 1.48 -9.11 -12.53
N SER A 99 0.24 -8.88 -12.97
CA SER A 99 -0.54 -9.86 -13.76
C SER A 99 0.12 -10.17 -15.10
N THR A 100 0.77 -9.18 -15.72
CA THR A 100 1.49 -9.37 -16.99
C THR A 100 2.91 -9.91 -16.81
N GLY A 101 3.40 -10.03 -15.56
CA GLY A 101 4.78 -10.42 -15.27
C GLY A 101 5.83 -9.35 -15.59
N GLU A 102 5.42 -8.10 -15.89
CA GLU A 102 6.33 -6.99 -16.11
C GLU A 102 7.14 -6.63 -14.86
N VAL A 103 6.54 -6.83 -13.68
CA VAL A 103 7.23 -6.79 -12.39
C VAL A 103 6.95 -8.06 -11.58
N ALA A 104 7.94 -8.47 -10.80
CA ALA A 104 7.81 -9.63 -9.92
C ALA A 104 7.18 -9.25 -8.56
N MET A 105 7.48 -8.05 -8.07
CA MET A 105 6.93 -7.49 -6.83
C MET A 105 6.55 -6.02 -7.00
N ALA A 106 5.53 -5.60 -6.26
CA ALA A 106 5.11 -4.21 -6.21
C ALA A 106 4.66 -3.80 -4.81
N MET A 107 4.97 -2.58 -4.42
CA MET A 107 4.15 -1.88 -3.43
C MET A 107 2.81 -1.58 -4.08
N ALA A 108 1.71 -1.94 -3.43
CA ALA A 108 0.38 -1.74 -4.00
C ALA A 108 -0.66 -1.41 -2.90
N TRP A 109 -1.77 -0.82 -3.27
CA TRP A 109 -2.91 -0.66 -2.38
C TRP A 109 -3.72 -1.95 -2.30
N SER A 110 -3.95 -2.43 -1.07
CA SER A 110 -4.56 -3.75 -0.81
C SER A 110 -5.87 -3.98 -1.54
N GLY A 111 -6.77 -2.99 -1.62
CA GLY A 111 -8.04 -3.12 -2.33
C GLY A 111 -7.86 -3.38 -3.82
N ARG A 112 -6.90 -2.71 -4.47
CA ARG A 112 -6.62 -2.92 -5.90
C ARG A 112 -6.04 -4.30 -6.20
N VAL A 113 -5.25 -4.82 -5.28
CA VAL A 113 -4.72 -6.20 -5.40
C VAL A 113 -5.84 -7.21 -5.15
N ALA A 114 -6.71 -6.96 -4.17
CA ALA A 114 -7.87 -7.82 -3.89
C ALA A 114 -8.82 -7.92 -5.09
N ASP A 115 -9.09 -6.79 -5.79
CA ASP A 115 -9.87 -6.78 -7.03
C ASP A 115 -9.24 -7.71 -8.08
N ALA A 116 -7.94 -7.57 -8.33
CA ALA A 116 -7.23 -8.40 -9.31
C ALA A 116 -7.21 -9.90 -8.93
N ILE A 117 -7.06 -10.23 -7.64
CA ILE A 117 -7.17 -11.62 -7.16
C ILE A 117 -8.57 -12.16 -7.42
N HIS A 118 -9.60 -11.37 -7.14
CA HIS A 118 -10.99 -11.77 -7.38
C HIS A 118 -11.28 -12.01 -8.88
N GLU A 119 -10.64 -11.26 -9.76
CA GLU A 119 -10.69 -11.40 -11.21
C GLU A 119 -9.85 -12.59 -11.73
N GLY A 120 -9.15 -13.32 -10.86
CA GLY A 120 -8.36 -14.50 -11.21
C GLY A 120 -6.94 -14.21 -11.73
N ALA A 121 -6.42 -13.01 -11.49
CA ALA A 121 -5.05 -12.67 -11.86
C ALA A 121 -4.03 -13.48 -11.03
N PRO A 122 -2.86 -13.86 -11.60
CA PRO A 122 -1.80 -14.60 -10.90
C PRO A 122 -1.02 -13.69 -9.96
N VAL A 123 -1.72 -13.09 -9.01
CA VAL A 123 -1.15 -12.15 -8.03
C VAL A 123 -1.57 -12.54 -6.62
N ALA A 124 -0.71 -12.23 -5.66
CA ALA A 124 -1.00 -12.37 -4.25
C ALA A 124 -0.41 -11.18 -3.47
N MET A 125 -0.78 -11.05 -2.20
CA MET A 125 -0.26 -10.01 -1.31
C MET A 125 -0.06 -10.55 0.09
N THR A 126 0.79 -9.87 0.86
CA THR A 126 0.95 -10.11 2.29
C THR A 126 0.63 -8.86 3.10
N PHE A 127 -0.05 -9.05 4.24
CA PHE A 127 -0.29 -8.00 5.22
C PHE A 127 0.75 -8.00 6.35
N LYS A 128 1.72 -8.91 6.32
CA LYS A 128 2.65 -9.15 7.44
C LYS A 128 3.47 -7.91 7.82
N ASP A 129 3.84 -7.07 6.88
CA ASP A 129 4.59 -5.83 7.13
C ASP A 129 3.89 -4.63 6.47
N ALA A 130 2.56 -4.70 6.37
CA ALA A 130 1.75 -3.71 5.68
C ALA A 130 1.76 -2.35 6.38
N ILE A 131 1.66 -1.30 5.59
CA ILE A 131 1.57 0.09 6.05
C ILE A 131 0.10 0.52 5.98
N ALA A 132 -0.57 0.57 7.13
CA ALA A 132 -1.97 0.95 7.22
C ALA A 132 -2.18 2.45 6.94
N TRP A 133 -3.28 2.77 6.31
CA TRP A 133 -3.73 4.15 6.07
C TRP A 133 -5.25 4.25 6.15
N GLY A 134 -5.75 5.48 6.29
CA GLY A 134 -7.18 5.77 6.32
C GLY A 134 -7.52 7.00 5.50
N ASN A 135 -8.71 7.01 4.91
CA ASN A 135 -9.30 8.17 4.26
C ASN A 135 -10.21 8.91 5.23
N ALA A 136 -10.34 10.22 5.04
CA ALA A 136 -11.25 11.05 5.79
C ALA A 136 -11.99 12.03 4.87
N PHE A 137 -13.25 12.28 5.15
CA PHE A 137 -13.93 13.44 4.60
C PHE A 137 -13.44 14.71 5.30
N VAL A 138 -13.31 15.78 4.55
CA VAL A 138 -12.98 17.10 5.08
C VAL A 138 -13.97 18.13 4.54
N VAL A 139 -14.32 19.09 5.36
CA VAL A 139 -15.13 20.25 4.95
C VAL A 139 -14.21 21.47 4.95
N PRO A 140 -13.91 22.07 3.79
CA PRO A 140 -13.05 23.24 3.70
C PRO A 140 -13.63 24.43 4.48
N LYS A 141 -12.76 25.27 5.02
CA LYS A 141 -13.19 26.54 5.64
C LYS A 141 -13.91 27.41 4.61
N GLY A 142 -15.09 27.90 4.97
CA GLY A 142 -15.92 28.72 4.07
C GLY A 142 -16.80 27.94 3.10
N ALA A 143 -16.91 26.63 3.24
CA ALA A 143 -17.86 25.83 2.45
C ALA A 143 -19.31 26.34 2.64
N PRO A 144 -20.07 26.63 1.58
CA PRO A 144 -21.38 27.27 1.69
C PRO A 144 -22.45 26.38 2.37
N ASN A 145 -22.31 25.06 2.27
CA ASN A 145 -23.25 24.08 2.83
C ASN A 145 -22.62 23.22 3.91
N ARG A 146 -21.88 23.86 4.84
CA ARG A 146 -21.12 23.17 5.90
C ARG A 146 -21.97 22.19 6.70
N ASP A 147 -23.16 22.62 7.13
CA ASP A 147 -23.99 21.81 8.02
C ASP A 147 -24.56 20.59 7.29
N LEU A 148 -25.00 20.74 6.06
CA LEU A 148 -25.42 19.62 5.22
C LEU A 148 -24.26 18.65 4.93
N ALA A 149 -23.04 19.18 4.70
CA ALA A 149 -21.86 18.34 4.54
C ALA A 149 -21.54 17.53 5.82
N MET A 150 -21.73 18.12 7.00
CA MET A 150 -21.56 17.40 8.28
C MET A 150 -22.63 16.33 8.49
N GLU A 151 -23.88 16.57 8.11
CA GLU A 151 -24.95 15.54 8.13
C GLU A 151 -24.60 14.38 7.20
N LEU A 152 -24.13 14.65 5.98
CA LEU A 152 -23.68 13.61 5.04
C LEU A 152 -22.52 12.80 5.62
N ILE A 153 -21.53 13.45 6.23
CA ILE A 153 -20.41 12.78 6.87
C ILE A 153 -20.90 11.88 8.00
N ASN A 154 -21.76 12.38 8.89
CA ASN A 154 -22.32 11.61 9.99
C ASN A 154 -23.09 10.38 9.48
N TYR A 155 -23.87 10.52 8.42
CA TYR A 155 -24.54 9.39 7.78
C TYR A 155 -23.53 8.39 7.20
N ALA A 156 -22.54 8.85 6.44
CA ALA A 156 -21.55 8.00 5.77
C ALA A 156 -20.67 7.21 6.75
N VAL A 157 -20.37 7.77 7.94
CA VAL A 157 -19.56 7.08 8.97
C VAL A 157 -20.41 6.34 10.01
N SER A 158 -21.74 6.32 9.86
CA SER A 158 -22.61 5.56 10.76
C SER A 158 -22.38 4.05 10.62
N PRO A 159 -22.54 3.25 11.70
CA PRO A 159 -22.39 1.80 11.63
C PRO A 159 -23.16 1.16 10.47
N THR A 160 -24.44 1.53 10.32
CA THR A 160 -25.29 0.99 9.25
C THR A 160 -24.75 1.28 7.84
N SER A 161 -24.21 2.49 7.61
CA SER A 161 -23.61 2.83 6.31
C SER A 161 -22.30 2.09 6.09
N GLN A 162 -21.49 1.94 7.13
CA GLN A 162 -20.23 1.22 7.08
C GLN A 162 -20.40 -0.29 6.84
N GLU A 163 -21.39 -0.91 7.48
CA GLU A 163 -21.74 -2.32 7.25
C GLU A 163 -22.12 -2.58 5.77
N ARG A 164 -22.83 -1.64 5.14
CA ARG A 164 -23.22 -1.74 3.72
C ARG A 164 -22.04 -1.66 2.75
N LEU A 165 -20.88 -1.17 3.17
CA LEU A 165 -19.66 -1.16 2.35
C LEU A 165 -19.00 -2.54 2.28
N LEU A 166 -19.18 -3.41 3.28
CA LEU A 166 -18.50 -4.71 3.37
C LEU A 166 -18.69 -5.60 2.12
N PRO A 167 -19.91 -5.76 1.57
CA PRO A 167 -20.12 -6.64 0.42
C PRO A 167 -19.68 -6.02 -0.93
N VAL A 168 -19.43 -4.71 -0.98
CA VAL A 168 -19.14 -4.00 -2.25
C VAL A 168 -17.78 -3.32 -2.25
N GLY A 169 -17.10 -3.26 -1.10
CA GLY A 169 -15.81 -2.60 -0.95
C GLY A 169 -14.66 -3.58 -0.74
N THR A 170 -13.54 -3.29 -1.34
CA THR A 170 -12.26 -4.01 -1.14
C THR A 170 -11.38 -3.36 -0.08
N TYR A 171 -11.85 -2.26 0.52
CA TYR A 171 -11.23 -1.55 1.64
C TYR A 171 -12.05 -1.74 2.92
N GLY A 172 -11.37 -1.77 4.07
CA GLY A 172 -12.00 -1.97 5.36
C GLY A 172 -12.88 -0.80 5.79
N PRO A 173 -14.00 -1.07 6.50
CA PRO A 173 -14.76 -0.05 7.20
C PRO A 173 -13.97 0.46 8.41
N ILE A 174 -14.50 1.50 9.07
CA ILE A 174 -13.92 2.12 10.27
C ILE A 174 -14.70 1.78 11.56
N LEU A 175 -15.39 0.65 11.55
CA LEU A 175 -16.16 0.15 12.72
C LEU A 175 -15.26 -0.26 13.87
#